data_0d6963e29fbf73d7a1fd05dcf92b26a4
#
_entry.id   0d6963e29fbf73d7a1fd05dcf92b26a4
#
_cell.length_a   1.000
_cell.length_b   1.000
_cell.length_c   1.000
_cell.angle_alpha   90.00
_cell.angle_beta   90.00
_cell.angle_gamma   90.00
#
_symmetry.space_group_name_H-M   'P 1'
#
loop_
_entity.id
_entity.type
_entity.pdbx_description
1 polymer ?
#
loop_
_entity_poly.entity_id
_entity_poly.type
_entity_poly.pdbx_seq_one_letter_code
_entity_poly.pdbx_strand_id
1 'polypeptide(L)'
;MVVSNAAMHWVPEHSDLLVRWARELAPGSWIAVQIPGNFETPSHAAVRAVARRESWAKIMKDIPFRAGAVVHPPTHYAGLLMDAGCKVDVWETTYLHQLTGEHPVLEWITGTALVPVRERLDEAGWEKFRQELIPLLDDAYPRRSDGTTMFPFRRVFMVAEVGGGLRAGG
;
A
#
# COMPACT_ATOMS: atom_id res chain seq x y z
N MET A 1 12.47 21.10 -1.88
CA MET A 1 11.88 19.99 -1.10
C MET A 1 10.79 19.31 -1.93
N VAL A 2 10.77 17.98 -1.92
CA VAL A 2 9.70 17.14 -2.51
C VAL A 2 8.97 16.45 -1.38
N VAL A 3 7.62 16.49 -1.38
CA VAL A 3 6.78 15.79 -0.39
C VAL A 3 5.75 14.94 -1.11
N SER A 4 5.63 13.67 -0.73
CA SER A 4 4.62 12.76 -1.28
C SER A 4 3.99 11.94 -0.15
N ASN A 5 2.67 12.00 -0.04
CA ASN A 5 1.92 11.21 0.95
C ASN A 5 0.89 10.33 0.24
N ALA A 6 0.98 9.03 0.44
CA ALA A 6 0.08 8.01 -0.09
C ALA A 6 -0.17 8.11 -1.61
N ALA A 7 0.85 8.48 -2.40
CA ALA A 7 0.77 8.62 -3.85
C ALA A 7 1.75 7.72 -4.60
N MET A 8 2.98 7.57 -4.11
CA MET A 8 4.04 6.87 -4.83
C MET A 8 3.76 5.39 -5.11
N HIS A 9 2.95 4.72 -4.28
CA HIS A 9 2.55 3.33 -4.53
C HIS A 9 1.70 3.16 -5.80
N TRP A 10 1.19 4.25 -6.40
CA TRP A 10 0.51 4.21 -7.69
C TRP A 10 1.48 4.26 -8.89
N VAL A 11 2.75 4.58 -8.64
CA VAL A 11 3.81 4.65 -9.66
C VAL A 11 4.59 3.34 -9.62
N PRO A 12 4.51 2.48 -10.64
CA PRO A 12 5.19 1.17 -10.66
C PRO A 12 6.69 1.29 -10.40
N GLU A 13 7.35 2.25 -11.07
CA GLU A 13 8.79 2.52 -10.99
C GLU A 13 9.13 3.59 -9.95
N HIS A 14 8.40 3.66 -8.83
CA HIS A 14 8.63 4.70 -7.83
C HIS A 14 10.04 4.65 -7.18
N SER A 15 10.67 3.47 -7.15
CA SER A 15 12.05 3.33 -6.70
C SER A 15 13.01 4.09 -7.61
N ASP A 16 12.85 3.97 -8.94
CA ASP A 16 13.67 4.70 -9.91
C ASP A 16 13.40 6.20 -9.85
N LEU A 17 12.14 6.58 -9.62
CA LEU A 17 11.76 7.98 -9.45
C LEU A 17 12.41 8.61 -8.20
N LEU A 18 12.49 7.88 -7.09
CA LEU A 18 13.21 8.31 -5.89
C LEU A 18 14.69 8.55 -6.16
N VAL A 19 15.35 7.60 -6.85
CA VAL A 19 16.77 7.73 -7.25
C VAL A 19 16.97 8.93 -8.18
N ARG A 20 16.07 9.13 -9.13
CA ARG A 20 16.11 10.29 -10.04
C ARG A 20 15.99 11.60 -9.28
N TRP A 21 15.05 11.73 -8.35
CA TRP A 21 14.94 12.93 -7.51
C TRP A 21 16.21 13.18 -6.68
N ALA A 22 16.78 12.12 -6.10
CA ALA A 22 18.02 12.23 -5.34
C ALA A 22 19.20 12.76 -6.16
N ARG A 23 19.24 12.45 -7.47
CA ARG A 23 20.32 12.87 -8.38
C ARG A 23 20.09 14.23 -9.03
N GLU A 24 18.83 14.60 -9.29
CA GLU A 24 18.47 15.83 -10.02
C GLU A 24 18.25 17.03 -9.10
N LEU A 25 17.85 16.81 -7.85
CA LEU A 25 17.65 17.89 -6.90
C LEU A 25 18.99 18.51 -6.45
N ALA A 26 18.95 19.79 -6.15
CA ALA A 26 20.14 20.49 -5.63
C ALA A 26 20.57 19.92 -4.28
N PRO A 27 21.89 19.91 -3.98
CA PRO A 27 22.40 19.55 -2.66
C PRO A 27 21.71 20.33 -1.53
N GLY A 28 21.44 19.68 -0.41
CA GLY A 28 20.66 20.23 0.71
C GLY A 28 19.14 20.21 0.50
N SER A 29 18.66 19.72 -0.65
CA SER A 29 17.23 19.49 -0.84
C SER A 29 16.73 18.31 -0.02
N TRP A 30 15.43 18.33 0.30
CA TRP A 30 14.79 17.27 1.09
C TRP A 30 13.75 16.51 0.26
N ILE A 31 13.71 15.20 0.45
CA ILE A 31 12.70 14.28 -0.06
C ILE A 31 11.99 13.68 1.16
N ALA A 32 10.69 13.84 1.27
CA ALA A 32 9.88 13.27 2.34
C ALA A 32 8.70 12.48 1.72
N VAL A 33 8.70 11.17 1.91
CA VAL A 33 7.73 10.29 1.28
C VAL A 33 7.12 9.35 2.31
N GLN A 34 5.80 9.17 2.23
CA GLN A 34 5.07 8.13 2.94
C GLN A 34 4.33 7.26 1.94
N ILE A 35 4.41 5.94 2.12
CA ILE A 35 3.74 4.95 1.27
C ILE A 35 2.98 3.95 2.14
N PRO A 36 1.66 3.71 1.92
CA PRO A 36 0.95 2.60 2.55
C PRO A 36 1.46 1.26 2.00
N GLY A 37 1.75 0.31 2.90
CA GLY A 37 2.36 -0.98 2.56
C GLY A 37 1.48 -2.18 2.89
N ASN A 38 0.17 -2.14 2.53
CA ASN A 38 -0.81 -3.13 2.95
C ASN A 38 -1.18 -4.18 1.88
N PHE A 39 -0.48 -4.21 0.74
CA PHE A 39 -0.86 -5.05 -0.41
C PHE A 39 -0.75 -6.55 -0.17
N GLU A 40 0.04 -6.97 0.83
CA GLU A 40 0.19 -8.38 1.24
C GLU A 40 -0.57 -8.72 2.53
N THR A 41 -1.39 -7.80 3.05
CA THR A 41 -2.21 -8.07 4.24
C THR A 41 -3.31 -9.08 3.94
N PRO A 42 -3.84 -9.77 4.98
CA PRO A 42 -4.92 -10.75 4.81
C PRO A 42 -6.15 -10.19 4.08
N SER A 43 -6.49 -8.91 4.28
CA SER A 43 -7.62 -8.27 3.59
C SER A 43 -7.42 -8.22 2.07
N HIS A 44 -6.24 -7.82 1.59
CA HIS A 44 -5.94 -7.81 0.15
C HIS A 44 -5.80 -9.24 -0.41
N ALA A 45 -5.26 -10.17 0.37
CA ALA A 45 -5.19 -11.58 -0.01
C ALA A 45 -6.60 -12.19 -0.16
N ALA A 46 -7.52 -11.88 0.76
CA ALA A 46 -8.92 -12.31 0.69
C ALA A 46 -9.62 -11.77 -0.56
N VAL A 47 -9.47 -10.49 -0.88
CA VAL A 47 -10.02 -9.89 -2.12
C VAL A 47 -9.50 -10.63 -3.36
N ARG A 48 -8.19 -10.88 -3.45
CA ARG A 48 -7.59 -11.62 -4.56
C ARG A 48 -8.10 -13.07 -4.63
N ALA A 49 -8.29 -13.72 -3.49
CA ALA A 49 -8.80 -15.09 -3.42
C ALA A 49 -10.24 -15.20 -3.95
N VAL A 50 -11.14 -14.30 -3.54
CA VAL A 50 -12.51 -14.26 -4.06
C VAL A 50 -12.51 -13.92 -5.55
N ALA A 51 -11.77 -12.89 -5.97
CA ALA A 51 -11.70 -12.46 -7.37
C ALA A 51 -11.21 -13.56 -8.35
N ARG A 52 -10.44 -14.54 -7.87
CA ARG A 52 -9.94 -15.68 -8.65
C ARG A 52 -10.91 -16.86 -8.72
N ARG A 53 -12.01 -16.85 -7.96
CA ARG A 53 -13.02 -17.92 -8.04
C ARG A 53 -13.65 -17.94 -9.43
N GLU A 54 -14.08 -19.11 -9.88
CA GLU A 54 -14.65 -19.33 -11.22
C GLU A 54 -15.76 -18.32 -11.56
N SER A 55 -16.63 -18.03 -10.57
CA SER A 55 -17.73 -17.07 -10.71
C SER A 55 -17.28 -15.63 -11.03
N TRP A 56 -16.04 -15.26 -10.66
CA TRP A 56 -15.53 -13.89 -10.74
C TRP A 56 -14.35 -13.74 -11.68
N ALA A 57 -13.56 -14.78 -11.90
CA ALA A 57 -12.28 -14.71 -12.61
C ALA A 57 -12.39 -14.05 -14.00
N LYS A 58 -13.46 -14.31 -14.75
CA LYS A 58 -13.68 -13.70 -16.07
C LYS A 58 -13.97 -12.20 -15.99
N ILE A 59 -14.75 -11.76 -14.99
CA ILE A 59 -15.15 -10.35 -14.80
C ILE A 59 -13.95 -9.54 -14.26
N MET A 60 -13.14 -10.16 -13.40
CA MET A 60 -12.06 -9.52 -12.66
C MET A 60 -10.69 -9.61 -13.36
N LYS A 61 -10.60 -10.26 -14.53
CA LYS A 61 -9.32 -10.58 -15.21
C LYS A 61 -8.42 -9.37 -15.47
N ASP A 62 -9.02 -8.21 -15.75
CA ASP A 62 -8.30 -6.99 -16.11
C ASP A 62 -8.12 -6.03 -14.93
N ILE A 63 -8.56 -6.42 -13.73
CA ILE A 63 -8.29 -5.62 -12.53
C ILE A 63 -6.86 -5.91 -12.08
N PRO A 64 -5.99 -4.90 -12.01
CA PRO A 64 -4.65 -5.08 -11.52
C PRO A 64 -4.67 -5.22 -9.99
N PHE A 65 -5.13 -6.37 -9.50
CA PHE A 65 -4.98 -6.70 -8.09
C PHE A 65 -3.48 -6.75 -7.77
N ARG A 66 -3.02 -5.69 -7.14
CA ARG A 66 -1.61 -5.57 -6.79
C ARG A 66 -1.25 -6.69 -5.82
N ALA A 67 -0.37 -7.57 -6.29
CA ALA A 67 0.24 -8.64 -5.51
C ALA A 67 1.75 -8.52 -5.66
N GLY A 68 2.48 -9.00 -4.65
CA GLY A 68 3.93 -8.89 -4.62
C GLY A 68 4.41 -7.59 -3.98
N ALA A 69 5.69 -7.35 -4.05
CA ALA A 69 6.36 -6.22 -3.39
C ALA A 69 6.10 -4.88 -4.11
N VAL A 70 4.83 -4.44 -4.15
CA VAL A 70 4.47 -3.08 -4.62
C VAL A 70 5.15 -2.02 -3.73
N VAL A 71 5.28 -2.32 -2.43
CA VAL A 71 5.99 -1.49 -1.45
C VAL A 71 7.04 -2.34 -0.75
N HIS A 72 8.29 -2.00 -0.99
CA HIS A 72 9.44 -2.70 -0.44
C HIS A 72 9.63 -2.46 1.07
N PRO A 73 10.49 -3.24 1.75
CA PRO A 73 10.86 -2.97 3.13
C PRO A 73 11.70 -1.68 3.25
N PRO A 74 11.74 -1.05 4.43
CA PRO A 74 12.53 0.16 4.68
C PRO A 74 14.01 0.06 4.23
N THR A 75 14.63 -1.10 4.41
CA THR A 75 16.04 -1.36 4.02
C THR A 75 16.28 -1.19 2.52
N HIS A 76 15.30 -1.52 1.68
CA HIS A 76 15.41 -1.32 0.24
C HIS A 76 15.49 0.18 -0.11
N TYR A 77 14.58 0.99 0.43
CA TYR A 77 14.55 2.42 0.16
C TYR A 77 15.76 3.16 0.76
N ALA A 78 16.17 2.74 1.97
CA ALA A 78 17.37 3.27 2.59
C ALA A 78 18.62 3.04 1.70
N GLY A 79 18.81 1.80 1.24
CA GLY A 79 19.91 1.45 0.33
C GLY A 79 19.90 2.29 -0.94
N LEU A 80 18.75 2.34 -1.65
CA LEU A 80 18.62 3.12 -2.89
C LEU A 80 19.01 4.60 -2.72
N LEU A 81 18.51 5.23 -1.66
CA LEU A 81 18.74 6.66 -1.42
C LEU A 81 20.18 6.93 -0.91
N MET A 82 20.75 6.01 -0.12
CA MET A 82 22.16 6.09 0.30
C MET A 82 23.09 5.93 -0.90
N ASP A 83 22.85 4.98 -1.78
CA ASP A 83 23.60 4.75 -3.02
C ASP A 83 23.49 5.94 -3.99
N ALA A 84 22.39 6.70 -3.90
CA ALA A 84 22.20 7.95 -4.63
C ALA A 84 22.85 9.17 -3.94
N GLY A 85 23.59 8.97 -2.82
CA GLY A 85 24.35 10.01 -2.13
C GLY A 85 23.55 10.83 -1.10
N CYS A 86 22.39 10.32 -0.67
CA CYS A 86 21.58 10.99 0.36
C CYS A 86 21.97 10.58 1.77
N LYS A 87 21.77 11.48 2.72
CA LYS A 87 21.64 11.16 4.13
C LYS A 87 20.16 10.81 4.40
N VAL A 88 19.89 9.65 4.99
CA VAL A 88 18.54 9.10 5.04
C VAL A 88 18.10 8.71 6.45
N ASP A 89 16.79 8.85 6.70
CA ASP A 89 16.06 8.22 7.79
C ASP A 89 14.84 7.50 7.18
N VAL A 90 14.77 6.18 7.32
CA VAL A 90 13.72 5.35 6.74
C VAL A 90 13.20 4.39 7.78
N TRP A 91 11.89 4.42 8.01
CA TRP A 91 11.26 3.57 9.02
C TRP A 91 9.88 3.10 8.56
N GLU A 92 9.30 2.19 9.30
CA GLU A 92 7.89 1.81 9.14
C GLU A 92 7.14 1.93 10.46
N THR A 93 5.86 2.19 10.34
CA THR A 93 4.91 2.22 11.45
C THR A 93 3.69 1.39 11.09
N THR A 94 3.31 0.48 11.96
CA THR A 94 2.02 -0.21 11.86
C THR A 94 1.03 0.45 12.80
N TYR A 95 0.06 1.15 12.25
CA TYR A 95 -1.07 1.70 12.99
C TYR A 95 -2.06 0.59 13.29
N LEU A 96 -2.54 0.50 14.52
CA LEU A 96 -3.61 -0.42 14.90
C LEU A 96 -4.91 0.36 14.99
N HIS A 97 -5.70 0.31 13.92
CA HIS A 97 -7.02 0.92 13.92
C HIS A 97 -8.00 0.04 14.70
N GLN A 98 -8.76 0.65 15.61
CA GLN A 98 -9.87 0.00 16.30
C GLN A 98 -11.15 0.32 15.51
N LEU A 99 -11.62 -0.67 14.76
CA LEU A 99 -12.80 -0.53 13.94
C LEU A 99 -14.03 -1.06 14.69
N THR A 100 -15.19 -0.45 14.44
CA THR A 100 -16.49 -0.84 14.97
C THR A 100 -17.47 -1.04 13.84
N GLY A 101 -18.52 -1.82 14.04
CA GLY A 101 -19.51 -2.12 13.03
C GLY A 101 -19.73 -3.61 12.88
N GLU A 102 -20.56 -4.02 11.94
CA GLU A 102 -20.88 -5.43 11.70
C GLU A 102 -19.74 -6.13 10.95
N HIS A 103 -19.28 -5.56 9.83
CA HIS A 103 -18.15 -6.03 9.04
C HIS A 103 -17.14 -4.89 8.78
N PRO A 104 -16.47 -4.40 9.83
CA PRO A 104 -15.79 -3.11 9.79
C PRO A 104 -14.58 -3.09 8.85
N VAL A 105 -13.91 -4.23 8.66
CA VAL A 105 -12.80 -4.33 7.70
C VAL A 105 -13.30 -4.27 6.27
N LEU A 106 -14.43 -4.92 5.95
CA LEU A 106 -15.06 -4.82 4.64
C LEU A 106 -15.42 -3.36 4.32
N GLU A 107 -16.03 -2.66 5.26
CA GLU A 107 -16.40 -1.25 5.08
C GLU A 107 -15.16 -0.38 4.87
N TRP A 108 -14.10 -0.61 5.64
CA TRP A 108 -12.83 0.11 5.48
C TRP A 108 -12.23 -0.05 4.08
N ILE A 109 -12.16 -1.29 3.57
CA ILE A 109 -11.54 -1.55 2.27
C ILE A 109 -12.46 -1.24 1.08
N THR A 110 -13.77 -1.06 1.30
CA THR A 110 -14.73 -0.71 0.25
C THR A 110 -14.37 0.61 -0.43
N GLY A 111 -13.95 1.60 0.33
CA GLY A 111 -13.54 2.91 -0.20
C GLY A 111 -12.13 2.94 -0.81
N THR A 112 -11.42 1.81 -0.83
CA THR A 112 -10.03 1.73 -1.31
C THR A 112 -9.78 0.52 -2.21
N ALA A 113 -9.43 -0.62 -1.64
CA ALA A 113 -9.06 -1.83 -2.37
C ALA A 113 -10.20 -2.43 -3.20
N LEU A 114 -11.46 -2.21 -2.81
CA LEU A 114 -12.63 -2.74 -3.50
C LEU A 114 -13.21 -1.78 -4.55
N VAL A 115 -12.74 -0.55 -4.68
CA VAL A 115 -13.24 0.40 -5.69
C VAL A 115 -13.21 -0.21 -7.10
N PRO A 116 -12.11 -0.81 -7.59
CA PRO A 116 -12.10 -1.39 -8.94
C PRO A 116 -13.05 -2.58 -9.10
N VAL A 117 -13.32 -3.31 -8.01
CA VAL A 117 -14.27 -4.43 -7.99
C VAL A 117 -15.70 -3.90 -8.09
N ARG A 118 -16.03 -2.90 -7.27
CA ARG A 118 -17.36 -2.28 -7.22
C ARG A 118 -17.77 -1.67 -8.57
N GLU A 119 -16.83 -1.07 -9.29
CA GLU A 119 -17.05 -0.49 -10.61
C GLU A 119 -17.36 -1.51 -11.73
N ARG A 120 -17.01 -2.78 -11.51
CA ARG A 120 -17.24 -3.87 -12.48
C ARG A 120 -18.51 -4.66 -12.25
N LEU A 121 -19.16 -4.49 -11.11
CA LEU A 121 -20.31 -5.28 -10.69
C LEU A 121 -21.57 -4.42 -10.62
N ASP A 122 -22.68 -5.03 -11.03
CA ASP A 122 -24.01 -4.51 -10.70
C ASP A 122 -24.30 -4.75 -9.19
N GLU A 123 -25.45 -4.26 -8.73
CA GLU A 123 -25.79 -4.33 -7.30
C GLU A 123 -25.90 -5.78 -6.79
N ALA A 124 -26.48 -6.67 -7.58
CA ALA A 124 -26.62 -8.07 -7.20
C ALA A 124 -25.26 -8.81 -7.16
N GLY A 125 -24.40 -8.55 -8.14
CA GLY A 125 -23.03 -9.07 -8.20
C GLY A 125 -22.17 -8.53 -7.06
N TRP A 126 -22.30 -7.24 -6.74
CA TRP A 126 -21.62 -6.62 -5.62
C TRP A 126 -22.00 -7.27 -4.29
N GLU A 127 -23.29 -7.44 -4.02
CA GLU A 127 -23.75 -8.07 -2.79
C GLU A 127 -23.27 -9.51 -2.68
N LYS A 128 -23.31 -10.28 -3.77
CA LYS A 128 -22.78 -11.64 -3.79
C LYS A 128 -21.28 -11.68 -3.53
N PHE A 129 -20.51 -10.75 -4.13
CA PHE A 129 -19.06 -10.65 -3.89
C PHE A 129 -18.75 -10.35 -2.42
N ARG A 130 -19.49 -9.41 -1.81
CA ARG A 130 -19.37 -9.09 -0.39
C ARG A 130 -19.65 -10.31 0.50
N GLN A 131 -20.73 -11.03 0.25
CA GLN A 131 -21.09 -12.24 1.00
C GLN A 131 -20.01 -13.32 0.95
N GLU A 132 -19.32 -13.45 -0.17
CA GLU A 132 -18.21 -14.39 -0.30
C GLU A 132 -16.92 -13.89 0.39
N LEU A 133 -16.75 -12.58 0.53
CA LEU A 133 -15.56 -11.95 1.12
C LEU A 133 -15.65 -11.86 2.65
N ILE A 134 -16.82 -11.58 3.19
CA ILE A 134 -17.08 -11.41 4.64
C ILE A 134 -16.44 -12.50 5.49
N PRO A 135 -16.71 -13.80 5.27
CA PRO A 135 -16.18 -14.84 6.15
C PRO A 135 -14.66 -14.91 6.15
N LEU A 136 -14.01 -14.56 5.04
CA LEU A 136 -12.54 -14.51 4.95
C LEU A 136 -11.95 -13.33 5.73
N LEU A 137 -12.66 -12.20 5.75
CA LEU A 137 -12.23 -11.03 6.51
C LEU A 137 -12.48 -11.23 8.01
N ASP A 138 -13.63 -11.79 8.40
CA ASP A 138 -13.98 -12.03 9.79
C ASP A 138 -13.04 -13.08 10.43
N ASP A 139 -12.61 -14.09 9.67
CA ASP A 139 -11.60 -15.07 10.09
C ASP A 139 -10.22 -14.41 10.26
N ALA A 140 -9.81 -13.58 9.32
CA ALA A 140 -8.50 -12.91 9.34
C ALA A 140 -8.41 -11.79 10.39
N TYR A 141 -9.54 -11.17 10.74
CA TYR A 141 -9.65 -10.05 11.66
C TYR A 141 -10.79 -10.29 12.66
N PRO A 142 -10.61 -11.20 13.60
CA PRO A 142 -11.68 -11.61 14.53
C PRO A 142 -12.13 -10.46 15.41
N ARG A 143 -13.43 -10.41 15.64
CA ARG A 143 -14.05 -9.44 16.55
C ARG A 143 -13.70 -9.77 18.00
N ARG A 144 -13.31 -8.76 18.75
CA ARG A 144 -12.99 -8.86 20.16
C ARG A 144 -14.27 -8.89 21.03
N SER A 145 -14.11 -9.25 22.30
CA SER A 145 -15.21 -9.30 23.26
C SER A 145 -15.84 -7.93 23.55
N ASP A 146 -15.10 -6.83 23.32
CA ASP A 146 -15.59 -5.47 23.45
C ASP A 146 -16.31 -4.96 22.19
N GLY A 147 -16.48 -5.83 21.17
CA GLY A 147 -17.15 -5.49 19.92
C GLY A 147 -16.26 -4.78 18.90
N THR A 148 -14.99 -4.53 19.19
CA THR A 148 -14.04 -3.91 18.26
C THR A 148 -13.32 -4.95 17.42
N THR A 149 -12.78 -4.52 16.27
CA THR A 149 -11.89 -5.29 15.41
C THR A 149 -10.59 -4.52 15.23
N MET A 150 -9.45 -5.17 15.49
CA MET A 150 -8.14 -4.55 15.28
C MET A 150 -7.72 -4.70 13.83
N PHE A 151 -7.45 -3.56 13.19
CA PHE A 151 -7.01 -3.53 11.79
C PHE A 151 -5.62 -2.92 11.67
N PRO A 152 -4.57 -3.74 11.49
CA PRO A 152 -3.21 -3.26 11.29
C PRO A 152 -3.07 -2.57 9.93
N PHE A 153 -2.46 -1.39 9.93
CA PHE A 153 -2.21 -0.61 8.72
C PHE A 153 -0.76 -0.15 8.67
N ARG A 154 0.04 -0.83 7.87
CA ARG A 154 1.47 -0.55 7.71
C ARG A 154 1.70 0.64 6.81
N ARG A 155 2.63 1.53 7.21
CA ARG A 155 3.14 2.65 6.41
C ARG A 155 4.66 2.67 6.46
N VAL A 156 5.29 2.93 5.32
CA VAL A 156 6.72 3.16 5.20
C VAL A 156 6.96 4.65 5.02
N PHE A 157 7.91 5.18 5.75
CA PHE A 157 8.31 6.57 5.74
C PHE A 157 9.76 6.68 5.31
N MET A 158 10.07 7.69 4.50
CA MET A 158 11.39 7.99 4.00
C MET A 158 11.62 9.49 4.10
N VAL A 159 12.69 9.88 4.75
CA VAL A 159 13.19 11.25 4.76
C VAL A 159 14.64 11.21 4.30
N ALA A 160 14.96 11.97 3.27
CA ALA A 160 16.30 12.01 2.70
C ALA A 160 16.74 13.44 2.45
N GLU A 161 17.96 13.76 2.87
CA GLU A 161 18.66 14.98 2.50
C GLU A 161 19.63 14.67 1.35
N VAL A 162 19.48 15.37 0.25
CA VAL A 162 20.34 15.22 -0.91
C VAL A 162 21.73 15.74 -0.58
N GLY A 163 22.71 14.84 -0.59
CA GLY A 163 24.10 15.19 -0.30
C GLY A 163 24.72 16.08 -1.38
N GLY A 164 25.74 16.84 -1.00
CA GLY A 164 26.65 17.47 -1.96
C GLY A 164 27.57 16.40 -2.55
N GLY A 165 27.06 15.54 -3.43
CA GLY A 165 27.83 14.46 -4.01
C GLY A 165 29.17 15.00 -4.54
N LEU A 166 30.24 14.25 -4.32
CA LEU A 166 31.45 14.34 -5.12
C LEU A 166 31.00 14.30 -6.58
N ARG A 167 30.84 15.46 -7.21
CA ARG A 167 30.83 15.52 -8.67
C ARG A 167 32.15 14.90 -9.04
N ALA A 168 32.14 13.70 -9.65
CA ALA A 168 33.31 13.16 -10.29
C ALA A 168 33.80 14.28 -11.19
N GLY A 169 34.92 14.91 -10.82
CA GLY A 169 35.58 15.90 -11.60
C GLY A 169 35.95 15.25 -12.93
N GLY A 170 35.55 15.92 -14.00
CA GLY A 170 35.77 15.47 -15.36
C GLY A 170 37.22 15.42 -15.77
#